data_69771d471498a4930022eae180710a53
#
_entry.id   69771d471498a4930022eae180710a53
#
_cell.length_a   1.000
_cell.length_b   1.000
_cell.length_c   1.000
_cell.angle_alpha   90.00
_cell.angle_beta   90.00
_cell.angle_gamma   90.00
#
_symmetry.space_group_name_H-M   'P 1'
#
loop_
_entity.id
_entity.type
_entity.pdbx_description
1 polymer ?
#
loop_
_entity_poly.entity_id
_entity_poly.type
_entity_poly.pdbx_seq_one_letter_code
_entity_poly.pdbx_strand_id
1 'polypeptide(L)'
;RLNDGRCDRAGRFWAGSMDETLQAPDGALYRYDPDRRCTRMVDEVIVSNGLAFSPDDRVLYHADTRRFAVYAYDFDLESGSIANKRVFIDTAGQEGRPDGAAVDEEGCYWSARYGGWGVVRHAPDGREIGRIDVPVAACTMVAFGDPDLDRLYITTASQRLTEADRKDQPQAG
;
A
#
# COMPACT_ATOMS: atom_id res chain seq x y z
N ARG A 1 10.83 -9.26 8.65
CA ARG A 1 9.94 -8.50 9.55
C ARG A 1 8.59 -8.21 8.91
N LEU A 2 7.57 -7.86 9.72
CA LEU A 2 6.32 -7.31 9.21
C LEU A 2 6.54 -5.88 8.71
N ASN A 3 5.73 -5.45 7.76
CA ASN A 3 5.76 -4.12 7.17
C ASN A 3 4.37 -3.46 7.18
N ASP A 4 3.57 -3.61 6.12
CA ASP A 4 2.24 -3.01 6.04
C ASP A 4 1.16 -3.95 6.58
N GLY A 5 0.05 -3.40 7.07
CA GLY A 5 -1.08 -4.18 7.56
C GLY A 5 -2.37 -3.38 7.61
N ARG A 6 -3.50 -4.11 7.45
CA ARG A 6 -4.85 -3.54 7.46
C ARG A 6 -5.89 -4.55 7.94
N CYS A 7 -6.91 -4.08 8.63
CA CYS A 7 -8.08 -4.89 8.94
C CYS A 7 -9.09 -4.86 7.79
N ASP A 8 -9.72 -6.00 7.50
CA ASP A 8 -10.93 -6.05 6.69
C ASP A 8 -12.18 -5.77 7.56
N ARG A 9 -13.34 -5.61 6.92
CA ARG A 9 -14.60 -5.33 7.64
C ARG A 9 -15.15 -6.50 8.45
N ALA A 10 -14.66 -7.73 8.23
CA ALA A 10 -14.97 -8.87 9.07
C ALA A 10 -14.06 -9.00 10.31
N GLY A 11 -13.17 -8.01 10.52
CA GLY A 11 -12.30 -7.94 11.70
C GLY A 11 -11.05 -8.82 11.63
N ARG A 12 -10.69 -9.33 10.45
CA ARG A 12 -9.44 -10.06 10.24
C ARG A 12 -8.32 -9.05 9.97
N PHE A 13 -7.15 -9.29 10.56
CA PHE A 13 -5.98 -8.47 10.32
C PHE A 13 -5.12 -9.09 9.22
N TRP A 14 -4.86 -8.32 8.20
CA TRP A 14 -3.96 -8.68 7.11
C TRP A 14 -2.64 -7.98 7.33
N ALA A 15 -1.55 -8.73 7.30
CA ALA A 15 -0.20 -8.19 7.50
C ALA A 15 0.77 -8.83 6.51
N GLY A 16 1.54 -7.99 5.87
CA GLY A 16 2.60 -8.42 4.98
C GLY A 16 3.98 -8.36 5.63
N SER A 17 4.81 -9.31 5.29
CA SER A 17 6.22 -9.30 5.67
C SER A 17 7.12 -8.88 4.51
N MET A 18 8.36 -8.60 4.83
CA MET A 18 9.37 -8.19 3.88
C MET A 18 10.72 -8.80 4.20
N ASP A 19 11.54 -9.00 3.18
CA ASP A 19 12.96 -9.23 3.34
C ASP A 19 13.66 -7.95 3.82
N GLU A 20 14.48 -8.05 4.86
CA GLU A 20 15.20 -6.88 5.42
C GLU A 20 16.29 -6.36 4.49
N THR A 21 16.82 -7.23 3.62
CA THR A 21 17.79 -6.84 2.59
C THR A 21 17.12 -6.21 1.36
N LEU A 22 15.78 -6.30 1.26
CA LEU A 22 14.96 -5.79 0.15
C LEU A 22 15.30 -6.42 -1.21
N GLN A 23 15.73 -7.67 -1.22
CA GLN A 23 16.19 -8.36 -2.42
C GLN A 23 15.51 -9.71 -2.66
N ALA A 24 15.42 -10.52 -1.60
CA ALA A 24 14.87 -11.86 -1.70
C ALA A 24 13.34 -11.88 -1.57
N PRO A 25 12.64 -12.75 -2.32
CA PRO A 25 11.19 -12.91 -2.22
C PRO A 25 10.79 -13.82 -1.05
N ASP A 26 11.35 -13.58 0.13
CA ASP A 26 11.16 -14.40 1.34
C ASP A 26 9.97 -13.93 2.20
N GLY A 27 9.38 -12.79 1.84
CA GLY A 27 8.19 -12.26 2.49
C GLY A 27 6.90 -12.94 2.02
N ALA A 28 5.83 -12.65 2.74
CA ALA A 28 4.50 -13.17 2.47
C ALA A 28 3.41 -12.21 2.94
N LEU A 29 2.19 -12.39 2.45
CA LEU A 29 0.98 -11.79 3.01
C LEU A 29 0.28 -12.82 3.89
N TYR A 30 -0.05 -12.42 5.10
CA TYR A 30 -0.76 -13.24 6.08
C TYR A 30 -2.12 -12.65 6.42
N ARG A 31 -3.07 -13.51 6.74
CA ARG A 31 -4.36 -13.17 7.33
C ARG A 31 -4.41 -13.75 8.74
N TYR A 32 -4.72 -12.90 9.71
CA TYR A 32 -4.92 -13.27 11.11
C TYR A 32 -6.41 -13.14 11.45
N ASP A 33 -7.05 -14.26 11.75
CA ASP A 33 -8.47 -14.36 12.00
C ASP A 33 -8.82 -14.07 13.48
N PRO A 34 -10.08 -13.71 13.82
CA PRO A 34 -10.52 -13.48 15.21
C PRO A 34 -10.35 -14.70 16.13
N ASP A 35 -10.36 -15.92 15.57
CA ASP A 35 -10.07 -17.15 16.30
C ASP A 35 -8.57 -17.40 16.54
N ARG A 36 -7.72 -16.41 16.22
CA ARG A 36 -6.26 -16.40 16.35
C ARG A 36 -5.53 -17.33 15.38
N ARG A 37 -6.19 -17.81 14.36
CA ARG A 37 -5.54 -18.56 13.29
C ARG A 37 -4.79 -17.57 12.36
N CYS A 38 -3.53 -17.89 12.06
CA CYS A 38 -2.73 -17.20 11.08
C CYS A 38 -2.62 -18.03 9.81
N THR A 39 -3.05 -17.49 8.68
CA THR A 39 -3.01 -18.16 7.38
C THR A 39 -2.11 -17.39 6.44
N ARG A 40 -1.19 -18.07 5.78
CA ARG A 40 -0.36 -17.50 4.73
C ARG A 40 -1.15 -17.48 3.42
N MET A 41 -1.34 -16.29 2.86
CA MET A 41 -2.24 -16.05 1.73
C MET A 41 -1.51 -15.84 0.41
N VAL A 42 -0.34 -15.18 0.45
CA VAL A 42 0.50 -14.91 -0.72
C VAL A 42 1.95 -15.15 -0.35
N ASP A 43 2.67 -15.83 -1.24
CA ASP A 43 4.09 -16.12 -1.12
C ASP A 43 4.94 -15.22 -2.02
N GLU A 44 6.26 -15.33 -1.85
CA GLU A 44 7.26 -14.73 -2.73
C GLU A 44 7.16 -13.21 -2.82
N VAL A 45 6.86 -12.54 -1.71
CA VAL A 45 6.83 -11.08 -1.60
C VAL A 45 8.21 -10.57 -1.21
N ILE A 46 8.69 -9.52 -1.88
CA ILE A 46 9.95 -8.87 -1.50
C ILE A 46 9.69 -7.81 -0.42
N VAL A 47 8.78 -6.86 -0.70
CA VAL A 47 8.38 -5.81 0.26
C VAL A 47 6.87 -5.60 0.16
N SER A 48 6.13 -6.16 1.10
CA SER A 48 4.69 -6.01 1.20
C SER A 48 4.30 -4.60 1.59
N ASN A 49 3.42 -4.00 0.81
CA ASN A 49 2.88 -2.65 1.00
C ASN A 49 1.49 -2.50 0.38
N GLY A 50 0.92 -1.30 0.49
CA GLY A 50 -0.27 -0.86 -0.23
C GLY A 50 -1.51 -1.70 -0.01
N LEU A 51 -1.67 -2.26 1.19
CA LEU A 51 -2.84 -3.05 1.54
C LEU A 51 -4.09 -2.16 1.64
N ALA A 52 -5.07 -2.45 0.80
CA ALA A 52 -6.37 -1.77 0.82
C ALA A 52 -7.47 -2.70 0.31
N PHE A 53 -8.71 -2.40 0.68
CA PHE A 53 -9.90 -3.09 0.20
C PHE A 53 -10.79 -2.12 -0.58
N SER A 54 -11.47 -2.61 -1.62
CA SER A 54 -12.48 -1.82 -2.32
C SER A 54 -13.69 -1.54 -1.41
N PRO A 55 -14.46 -0.45 -1.67
CA PRO A 55 -15.61 -0.09 -0.83
C PRO A 55 -16.72 -1.17 -0.77
N ASP A 56 -16.82 -2.00 -1.80
CA ASP A 56 -17.77 -3.11 -1.89
C ASP A 56 -17.23 -4.45 -1.34
N ASP A 57 -16.03 -4.43 -0.75
CA ASP A 57 -15.35 -5.60 -0.18
C ASP A 57 -15.14 -6.78 -1.16
N ARG A 58 -14.98 -6.47 -2.47
CA ARG A 58 -14.76 -7.49 -3.51
C ARG A 58 -13.35 -7.55 -4.04
N VAL A 59 -12.51 -6.56 -3.72
CA VAL A 59 -11.13 -6.49 -4.19
C VAL A 59 -10.20 -6.21 -3.02
N LEU A 60 -9.16 -7.04 -2.89
CA LEU A 60 -7.98 -6.75 -2.08
C LEU A 60 -6.88 -6.21 -2.99
N TYR A 61 -6.32 -5.06 -2.66
CA TYR A 61 -5.10 -4.53 -3.27
C TYR A 61 -3.89 -4.83 -2.38
N HIS A 62 -2.77 -5.17 -3.03
CA HIS A 62 -1.51 -5.46 -2.35
C HIS A 62 -0.34 -5.10 -3.25
N ALA A 63 0.54 -4.22 -2.77
CA ALA A 63 1.74 -3.83 -3.51
C ALA A 63 2.96 -4.67 -3.10
N ASP A 64 3.82 -4.95 -4.07
CA ASP A 64 5.21 -5.29 -3.82
C ASP A 64 6.09 -4.13 -4.30
N THR A 65 6.58 -3.34 -3.36
CA THR A 65 7.38 -2.14 -3.61
C THR A 65 8.60 -2.41 -4.51
N ARG A 66 9.24 -3.56 -4.35
CA ARG A 66 10.46 -3.91 -5.09
C ARG A 66 10.19 -4.48 -6.46
N ARG A 67 8.98 -4.95 -6.70
CA ARG A 67 8.50 -5.36 -8.03
C ARG A 67 7.86 -4.22 -8.80
N PHE A 68 7.74 -3.02 -8.20
CA PHE A 68 7.10 -1.84 -8.81
C PHE A 68 5.65 -2.11 -9.22
N ALA A 69 4.94 -2.96 -8.51
CA ALA A 69 3.61 -3.39 -8.90
C ALA A 69 2.63 -3.33 -7.72
N VAL A 70 1.40 -2.95 -8.04
CA VAL A 70 0.24 -3.18 -7.20
C VAL A 70 -0.59 -4.28 -7.85
N TYR A 71 -0.91 -5.30 -7.07
CA TYR A 71 -1.76 -6.41 -7.49
C TYR A 71 -3.17 -6.21 -6.95
N ALA A 72 -4.16 -6.65 -7.71
CA ALA A 72 -5.53 -6.82 -7.25
C ALA A 72 -5.87 -8.31 -7.20
N TYR A 73 -6.65 -8.67 -6.20
CA TYR A 73 -7.20 -10.01 -6.01
C TYR A 73 -8.71 -9.90 -5.88
N ASP A 74 -9.44 -10.84 -6.44
CA ASP A 74 -10.84 -11.01 -6.07
C ASP A 74 -10.90 -11.41 -4.60
N PHE A 75 -11.70 -10.71 -3.82
CA PHE A 75 -11.81 -10.89 -2.38
C PHE A 75 -13.23 -11.30 -2.01
N ASP A 76 -13.35 -12.29 -1.16
CA ASP A 76 -14.61 -12.73 -0.56
C ASP A 76 -14.62 -12.38 0.92
N LEU A 77 -15.47 -11.44 1.31
CA LEU A 77 -15.52 -10.94 2.69
C LEU A 77 -16.03 -12.00 3.66
N GLU A 78 -16.88 -12.95 3.25
CA GLU A 78 -17.42 -13.96 4.16
C GLU A 78 -16.34 -14.95 4.59
N SER A 79 -15.63 -15.53 3.64
CA SER A 79 -14.57 -16.52 3.89
C SER A 79 -13.20 -15.92 4.16
N GLY A 80 -12.97 -14.66 3.73
CA GLY A 80 -11.64 -14.03 3.70
C GLY A 80 -10.70 -14.67 2.68
N SER A 81 -11.24 -15.32 1.65
CA SER A 81 -10.41 -15.87 0.58
C SER A 81 -10.05 -14.82 -0.46
N ILE A 82 -8.91 -15.04 -1.14
CA ILE A 82 -8.46 -14.24 -2.27
C ILE A 82 -8.18 -15.14 -3.46
N ALA A 83 -8.46 -14.65 -4.66
CA ALA A 83 -8.28 -15.38 -5.92
C ALA A 83 -7.91 -14.44 -7.07
N ASN A 84 -7.64 -15.00 -8.25
CA ASN A 84 -7.49 -14.27 -9.51
C ASN A 84 -6.52 -13.08 -9.42
N LYS A 85 -5.31 -13.33 -8.90
CA LYS A 85 -4.24 -12.33 -8.86
C LYS A 85 -4.00 -11.72 -10.24
N ARG A 86 -4.00 -10.39 -10.32
CA ARG A 86 -3.70 -9.63 -11.53
C ARG A 86 -2.88 -8.39 -11.22
N VAL A 87 -2.09 -7.91 -12.17
CA VAL A 87 -1.45 -6.60 -12.05
C VAL A 87 -2.54 -5.54 -12.20
N PHE A 88 -2.66 -4.68 -11.21
CA PHE A 88 -3.57 -3.54 -11.20
C PHE A 88 -2.86 -2.27 -11.65
N ILE A 89 -1.65 -2.02 -11.11
CA ILE A 89 -0.81 -0.89 -11.49
C ILE A 89 0.62 -1.42 -11.67
N ASP A 90 1.23 -1.08 -12.80
CA ASP A 90 2.66 -1.24 -13.04
C ASP A 90 3.32 0.15 -12.95
N THR A 91 4.29 0.29 -12.06
CA THR A 91 5.04 1.54 -11.85
C THR A 91 6.49 1.44 -12.34
N ALA A 92 6.84 0.38 -13.06
CA ALA A 92 8.18 0.24 -13.62
C ALA A 92 8.50 1.41 -14.58
N GLY A 93 9.64 2.05 -14.35
CA GLY A 93 10.06 3.23 -15.12
C GLY A 93 9.39 4.55 -14.70
N GLN A 94 8.49 4.55 -13.72
CA GLN A 94 7.94 5.75 -13.12
C GLN A 94 8.80 6.23 -11.94
N GLU A 95 8.66 7.51 -11.59
CA GLU A 95 9.30 8.05 -10.40
C GLU A 95 8.65 7.49 -9.13
N GLY A 96 9.50 7.03 -8.21
CA GLY A 96 9.06 6.43 -6.94
C GLY A 96 8.54 5.00 -7.07
N ARG A 97 8.16 4.45 -5.94
CA ARG A 97 7.68 3.07 -5.79
C ARG A 97 6.38 3.06 -4.98
N PRO A 98 5.46 2.13 -5.21
CA PRO A 98 4.27 2.02 -4.40
C PRO A 98 4.66 1.67 -2.95
N ASP A 99 4.11 2.44 -2.00
CA ASP A 99 4.25 2.24 -0.57
C ASP A 99 2.83 2.04 0.03
N GLY A 100 2.48 2.67 1.12
CA GLY A 100 1.15 2.56 1.72
C GLY A 100 0.04 3.14 0.84
N ALA A 101 -1.19 2.73 1.09
CA ALA A 101 -2.33 3.11 0.27
C ALA A 101 -3.65 3.21 1.03
N ALA A 102 -4.63 3.87 0.41
CA ALA A 102 -6.03 3.88 0.81
C ALA A 102 -6.92 3.83 -0.42
N VAL A 103 -8.20 3.47 -0.24
CA VAL A 103 -9.22 3.53 -1.28
C VAL A 103 -10.30 4.51 -0.85
N ASP A 104 -10.74 5.40 -1.75
CA ASP A 104 -11.83 6.33 -1.50
C ASP A 104 -13.21 5.71 -1.79
N GLU A 105 -14.28 6.46 -1.53
CA GLU A 105 -15.66 6.00 -1.72
C GLU A 105 -16.02 5.72 -3.18
N GLU A 106 -15.31 6.35 -4.13
CA GLU A 106 -15.48 6.10 -5.57
C GLU A 106 -14.73 4.83 -6.02
N GLY A 107 -14.04 4.16 -5.11
CA GLY A 107 -13.22 2.97 -5.39
C GLY A 107 -11.85 3.29 -5.98
N CYS A 108 -11.42 4.56 -5.96
CA CYS A 108 -10.12 4.96 -6.47
C CYS A 108 -9.02 4.65 -5.44
N TYR A 109 -7.93 4.05 -5.92
CA TYR A 109 -6.79 3.67 -5.11
C TYR A 109 -5.76 4.81 -5.04
N TRP A 110 -5.48 5.27 -3.84
CA TRP A 110 -4.49 6.29 -3.54
C TRP A 110 -3.18 5.64 -3.09
N SER A 111 -2.13 5.82 -3.87
CA SER A 111 -0.80 5.21 -3.64
C SER A 111 0.20 6.26 -3.19
N ALA A 112 0.72 6.13 -1.98
CA ALA A 112 1.93 6.86 -1.59
C ALA A 112 3.11 6.38 -2.42
N ARG A 113 3.98 7.32 -2.86
CA ARG A 113 5.13 7.02 -3.70
C ARG A 113 6.44 7.27 -2.94
N TYR A 114 7.07 6.19 -2.49
CA TYR A 114 8.38 6.28 -1.86
C TYR A 114 9.46 6.68 -2.89
N GLY A 115 10.07 7.83 -2.70
CA GLY A 115 10.99 8.42 -3.68
C GLY A 115 10.30 9.08 -4.87
N GLY A 116 8.98 9.31 -4.78
CA GLY A 116 8.17 9.85 -5.88
C GLY A 116 7.52 11.19 -5.60
N TRP A 117 7.87 11.87 -4.52
CA TRP A 117 7.44 13.25 -4.20
C TRP A 117 5.93 13.47 -4.17
N GLY A 118 5.16 12.45 -3.85
CA GLY A 118 3.72 12.63 -3.84
C GLY A 118 2.91 11.35 -3.66
N VAL A 119 1.62 11.54 -3.88
CA VAL A 119 0.58 10.51 -3.84
C VAL A 119 -0.16 10.50 -5.17
N VAL A 120 -0.38 9.33 -5.73
CA VAL A 120 -1.06 9.17 -7.03
C VAL A 120 -2.42 8.51 -6.81
N ARG A 121 -3.47 9.09 -7.42
CA ARG A 121 -4.83 8.55 -7.44
C ARG A 121 -5.05 7.75 -8.71
N HIS A 122 -5.51 6.52 -8.56
CA HIS A 122 -5.83 5.61 -9.66
C HIS A 122 -7.31 5.26 -9.66
N ALA A 123 -7.92 5.31 -10.82
CA ALA A 123 -9.29 4.82 -11.02
C ALA A 123 -9.40 3.30 -10.77
N PRO A 124 -10.62 2.73 -10.60
CA PRO A 124 -10.80 1.29 -10.41
C PRO A 124 -10.25 0.39 -11.52
N ASP A 125 -9.99 0.95 -12.70
CA ASP A 125 -9.32 0.27 -13.82
C ASP A 125 -7.78 0.34 -13.79
N GLY A 126 -7.19 1.00 -12.78
CA GLY A 126 -5.76 1.19 -12.60
C GLY A 126 -5.16 2.42 -13.28
N ARG A 127 -5.94 3.14 -14.08
CA ARG A 127 -5.48 4.35 -14.78
C ARG A 127 -5.25 5.50 -13.79
N GLU A 128 -4.10 6.17 -13.90
CA GLU A 128 -3.82 7.39 -13.14
C GLU A 128 -4.80 8.50 -13.52
N ILE A 129 -5.44 9.12 -12.53
CA ILE A 129 -6.44 10.18 -12.70
C ILE A 129 -6.14 11.44 -11.89
N GLY A 130 -5.14 11.40 -11.02
CA GLY A 130 -4.75 12.56 -10.23
C GLY A 130 -3.48 12.32 -9.43
N ARG A 131 -2.86 13.43 -9.02
CA ARG A 131 -1.65 13.43 -8.21
C ARG A 131 -1.66 14.57 -7.21
N ILE A 132 -1.14 14.32 -6.03
CA ILE A 132 -0.82 15.33 -5.03
C ILE A 132 0.69 15.37 -4.87
N ASP A 133 1.30 16.50 -5.21
CA ASP A 133 2.73 16.69 -4.98
C ASP A 133 2.98 17.07 -3.52
N VAL A 134 4.02 16.47 -2.94
CA VAL A 134 4.43 16.68 -1.55
C VAL A 134 5.91 17.11 -1.56
N PRO A 135 6.32 18.12 -0.77
CA PRO A 135 7.69 18.62 -0.77
C PRO A 135 8.67 17.67 -0.04
N VAL A 136 8.39 16.36 -0.08
CA VAL A 136 9.22 15.29 0.50
C VAL A 136 9.21 14.09 -0.43
N ALA A 137 10.39 13.57 -0.74
CA ALA A 137 10.54 12.45 -1.67
C ALA A 137 9.85 11.16 -1.19
N ALA A 138 9.96 10.87 0.10
CA ALA A 138 9.52 9.60 0.68
C ALA A 138 8.12 9.72 1.31
N CYS A 139 7.06 9.73 0.49
CA CYS A 139 5.70 9.52 0.98
C CYS A 139 5.49 8.04 1.29
N THR A 140 5.02 7.72 2.51
CA THR A 140 5.01 6.34 3.02
C THR A 140 3.62 5.75 3.23
N MET A 141 2.64 6.54 3.65
CA MET A 141 1.27 6.06 3.86
C MET A 141 0.27 7.18 3.60
N VAL A 142 -0.93 6.80 3.24
CA VAL A 142 -2.09 7.69 3.14
C VAL A 142 -3.28 7.12 3.91
N ALA A 143 -4.04 8.00 4.54
CA ALA A 143 -5.29 7.62 5.22
C ALA A 143 -6.29 8.77 5.14
N PHE A 144 -7.55 8.43 4.91
CA PHE A 144 -8.66 9.37 5.07
C PHE A 144 -8.99 9.52 6.55
N GLY A 145 -9.29 10.73 6.97
CA GLY A 145 -9.59 11.06 8.35
C GLY A 145 -10.57 12.21 8.49
N ASP A 146 -10.76 12.66 9.75
CA ASP A 146 -11.83 13.53 10.23
C ASP A 146 -13.23 12.86 10.18
N PRO A 147 -14.24 13.45 10.82
CA PRO A 147 -15.56 12.82 10.92
C PRO A 147 -16.20 12.46 9.59
N ASP A 148 -15.96 13.27 8.56
CA ASP A 148 -16.55 13.10 7.24
C ASP A 148 -15.61 12.38 6.25
N LEU A 149 -14.40 11.97 6.69
CA LEU A 149 -13.36 11.33 5.89
C LEU A 149 -12.97 12.16 4.64
N ASP A 150 -13.08 13.47 4.72
CA ASP A 150 -12.82 14.42 3.63
C ASP A 150 -11.37 14.92 3.58
N ARG A 151 -10.53 14.52 4.56
CA ARG A 151 -9.11 14.85 4.61
C ARG A 151 -8.23 13.65 4.33
N LEU A 152 -7.24 13.85 3.47
CA LEU A 152 -6.19 12.89 3.22
C LEU A 152 -4.95 13.25 4.06
N TYR A 153 -4.61 12.38 4.99
CA TYR A 153 -3.37 12.46 5.76
C TYR A 153 -2.27 11.68 5.04
N ILE A 154 -1.11 12.30 4.90
CA ILE A 154 0.04 11.72 4.21
C ILE A 154 1.20 11.67 5.21
N THR A 155 1.77 10.50 5.44
CA THR A 155 3.00 10.35 6.23
C THR A 155 4.22 10.31 5.32
N THR A 156 5.33 10.76 5.83
CA THR A 156 6.62 10.80 5.14
C THR A 156 7.72 10.16 5.98
N ALA A 157 8.86 9.87 5.37
CA ALA A 157 10.02 9.33 6.08
C ALA A 157 11.28 10.13 5.82
N SER A 158 12.03 10.38 6.90
CA SER A 158 13.37 10.96 6.84
C SER A 158 14.49 9.91 6.80
N GLN A 159 14.13 8.63 6.83
CA GLN A 159 15.10 7.54 6.73
C GLN A 159 15.88 7.63 5.41
N ARG A 160 17.19 7.43 5.49
CA ARG A 160 18.10 7.46 4.34
C ARG A 160 18.31 8.85 3.71
N LEU A 161 17.74 9.91 4.25
CA LEU A 161 18.10 11.25 3.86
C LEU A 161 19.48 11.60 4.40
N THR A 162 20.35 12.12 3.53
CA THR A 162 21.61 12.74 3.94
C THR A 162 21.33 14.04 4.69
N GLU A 163 22.35 14.63 5.32
CA GLU A 163 22.19 15.93 5.98
C GLU A 163 21.83 17.05 4.97
N ALA A 164 22.33 16.96 3.74
CA ALA A 164 21.97 17.88 2.67
C ALA A 164 20.48 17.71 2.28
N ASP A 165 20.03 16.47 2.04
CA ASP A 165 18.64 16.19 1.70
C ASP A 165 17.66 16.66 2.79
N ARG A 166 18.04 16.56 4.08
CA ARG A 166 17.19 17.05 5.20
C ARG A 166 17.03 18.57 5.19
N LYS A 167 18.02 19.33 4.69
CA LYS A 167 17.91 20.78 4.52
C LYS A 167 16.93 21.14 3.42
N ASP A 168 16.91 20.35 2.35
CA ASP A 168 16.01 20.55 1.21
C ASP A 168 14.61 20.01 1.47
N GLN A 169 14.47 19.06 2.42
CA GLN A 169 13.21 18.41 2.78
C GLN A 169 12.95 18.54 4.30
N PRO A 170 12.79 19.75 4.84
CA PRO A 170 12.68 19.97 6.29
C PRO A 170 11.41 19.40 6.91
N GLN A 171 10.44 19.01 6.09
CA GLN A 171 9.16 18.41 6.51
C GLN A 171 9.18 16.88 6.49
N ALA A 172 10.31 16.26 6.13
CA ALA A 172 10.46 14.81 6.18
C ALA A 172 10.54 14.33 7.64
N GLY A 173 9.62 13.42 8.05
CA GLY A 173 9.57 12.98 9.44
C GLY A 173 8.88 11.67 9.62
#